data_c98ca76c7d0a0d0ce1603e94646575d6
#
_entry.id   c98ca76c7d0a0d0ce1603e94646575d6
#
_cell.length_a   1.000
_cell.length_b   1.000
_cell.length_c   1.000
_cell.angle_alpha   90.00
_cell.angle_beta   90.00
_cell.angle_gamma   90.00
#
_symmetry.space_group_name_H-M   'P 1'
#
loop_
_entity.id
_entity.type
_entity.pdbx_description
1 polymer ?
#
loop_
_entity_poly.entity_id
_entity_poly.type
_entity_poly.pdbx_seq_one_letter_code
_entity_poly.pdbx_strand_id
1 'polypeptide(L)' 'MIQLSVNGQVQRLEPGANVAQLLDALELTGKRVAVEKNGEIVPRGRYAVTRLAEGDALEIVVAVGGG' A
#
# COMPACT_ATOMS: atom_id res chain seq x y z
N MET A 1 13.80 8.12 6.36
CA MET A 1 12.55 7.59 5.80
C MET A 1 12.82 6.84 4.53
N ILE A 2 12.03 5.84 4.25
CA ILE A 2 12.11 5.17 2.96
C ILE A 2 11.23 5.90 1.95
N GLN A 3 11.61 5.85 0.70
CA GLN A 3 10.87 6.45 -0.39
C GLN A 3 10.39 5.34 -1.32
N LEU A 4 9.11 5.40 -1.66
CA LEU A 4 8.51 4.43 -2.57
C LEU A 4 7.49 5.16 -3.43
N SER A 5 6.85 4.44 -4.35
CA SER A 5 5.82 5.06 -5.17
C SER A 5 4.49 4.34 -4.98
N VAL A 6 3.43 5.10 -5.07
CA VAL A 6 2.06 4.56 -5.05
C VAL A 6 1.33 5.17 -6.24
N ASN A 7 0.94 4.32 -7.16
CA ASN A 7 0.27 4.76 -8.40
C ASN A 7 1.10 5.84 -9.11
N GLY A 8 2.41 5.68 -9.10
CA GLY A 8 3.32 6.62 -9.77
C GLY A 8 3.69 7.84 -8.96
N GLN A 9 3.17 8.00 -7.76
CA GLN A 9 3.48 9.16 -6.93
C GLN A 9 4.37 8.79 -5.77
N VAL A 10 5.33 9.65 -5.48
CA VAL A 10 6.28 9.41 -4.40
C VAL A 10 5.60 9.51 -3.04
N GLN A 11 5.88 8.52 -2.19
CA GLN A 11 5.46 8.51 -0.81
C GLN A 11 6.67 8.23 0.08
N ARG A 12 6.68 8.81 1.26
CA ARG A 12 7.75 8.58 2.23
C ARG A 12 7.16 8.03 3.51
N LEU A 13 7.79 6.98 4.01
CA LEU A 13 7.31 6.29 5.21
C LEU A 13 8.48 5.99 6.12
N GLU A 14 8.16 5.72 7.39
CA GLU A 14 9.17 5.29 8.35
C GLU A 14 9.75 3.95 7.91
N PRO A 15 11.05 3.73 8.16
CA PRO A 15 11.64 2.42 7.91
C PRO A 15 10.88 1.34 8.68
N GLY A 16 10.64 0.22 8.02
CA GLY A 16 9.90 -0.87 8.65
C GLY A 16 8.39 -0.77 8.50
N ALA A 17 7.89 0.25 7.85
CA ALA A 17 6.46 0.38 7.63
C ALA A 17 5.93 -0.78 6.80
N ASN A 18 4.68 -1.14 7.00
CA ASN A 18 4.03 -2.20 6.28
C ASN A 18 2.87 -1.65 5.44
N VAL A 19 2.24 -2.52 4.66
CA VAL A 19 1.15 -2.11 3.78
C VAL A 19 -0.02 -1.53 4.57
N ALA A 20 -0.33 -2.11 5.73
CA ALA A 20 -1.43 -1.60 6.55
C ALA A 20 -1.17 -0.16 6.98
N GLN A 21 0.08 0.14 7.34
CA GLN A 21 0.45 1.49 7.74
C GLN A 21 0.39 2.46 6.56
N LEU A 22 0.76 2.00 5.37
CA LEU A 22 0.63 2.81 4.17
C LEU A 22 -0.83 3.15 3.91
N LEU A 23 -1.71 2.16 3.99
CA LEU A 23 -3.13 2.40 3.77
C LEU A 23 -3.69 3.38 4.79
N ASP A 24 -3.23 3.29 6.03
CA ASP A 24 -3.67 4.22 7.07
C ASP A 24 -3.20 5.64 6.74
N ALA A 25 -1.95 5.79 6.30
CA ALA A 25 -1.42 7.10 5.93
C ALA A 25 -2.16 7.71 4.75
N LEU A 26 -2.71 6.90 3.87
CA LEU A 26 -3.47 7.33 2.72
C LEU A 26 -4.96 7.45 3.02
N GLU A 27 -5.35 7.21 4.27
CA GLU A 27 -6.75 7.24 4.71
C GLU A 27 -7.62 6.24 3.98
N LEU A 28 -7.05 5.08 3.68
CA LEU A 28 -7.74 4.00 2.98
C LEU A 28 -8.07 2.83 3.89
N THR A 29 -7.70 2.90 5.16
CA THR A 29 -8.01 1.83 6.11
C THR A 29 -9.52 1.62 6.18
N GLY A 30 -9.93 0.36 6.11
CA GLY A 30 -11.34 0.01 6.12
C GLY A 30 -12.02 0.10 4.78
N LYS A 31 -11.35 0.64 3.78
CA LYS A 31 -11.90 0.69 2.44
C LYS A 31 -11.54 -0.57 1.67
N ARG A 32 -12.36 -0.89 0.69
CA ARG A 32 -12.12 -2.05 -0.15
C ARG A 32 -11.09 -1.67 -1.20
N VAL A 33 -9.89 -2.23 -1.08
CA VAL A 33 -8.80 -1.91 -2.00
C VAL A 33 -8.15 -3.17 -2.52
N ALA A 34 -7.52 -3.05 -3.68
CA ALA A 34 -6.64 -4.08 -4.21
C ALA A 34 -5.24 -3.46 -4.22
N VAL A 35 -4.27 -4.20 -3.68
CA VAL A 35 -2.90 -3.72 -3.55
C VAL A 35 -1.96 -4.64 -4.28
N GLU A 36 -1.08 -4.07 -5.11
CA GLU A 36 0.03 -4.79 -5.71
C GLU A 36 1.32 -4.14 -5.25
N LYS A 37 2.31 -4.97 -4.97
CA LYS A 37 3.66 -4.51 -4.63
C LYS A 37 4.63 -5.11 -5.62
N ASN A 38 5.27 -4.26 -6.40
CA ASN A 38 6.23 -4.68 -7.44
C ASN A 38 5.63 -5.73 -8.38
N GLY A 39 4.37 -5.52 -8.76
CA GLY A 39 3.67 -6.41 -9.69
C GLY A 39 3.02 -7.61 -9.07
N GLU A 40 3.11 -7.79 -7.76
CA GLU A 40 2.51 -8.95 -7.09
C GLU A 40 1.39 -8.51 -6.17
N ILE A 41 0.28 -9.23 -6.24
CA ILE A 41 -0.88 -8.93 -5.40
C ILE A 41 -0.54 -9.21 -3.94
N VAL A 42 -0.89 -8.27 -3.07
CA VAL A 42 -0.78 -8.45 -1.63
C VAL A 42 -2.17 -8.78 -1.10
N PRO A 43 -2.39 -10.00 -0.61
CA PRO A 43 -3.69 -10.36 -0.05
C PRO A 43 -4.01 -9.51 1.18
N ARG A 44 -5.30 -9.23 1.36
CA ARG A 44 -5.74 -8.41 2.49
C ARG A 44 -5.20 -8.92 3.84
N GLY A 45 -5.21 -10.22 4.04
CA GLY A 45 -4.74 -10.80 5.29
C GLY A 45 -3.25 -10.66 5.53
N ARG A 46 -2.51 -10.14 4.54
CA ARG A 46 -1.06 -9.97 4.65
C ARG A 46 -0.64 -8.52 4.76
N TYR A 47 -1.55 -7.59 4.81
CA TYR A 47 -1.19 -6.17 4.84
C TYR A 47 -0.32 -5.83 6.05
N ALA A 48 -0.63 -6.39 7.20
CA ALA A 48 0.08 -6.06 8.43
C ALA A 48 1.46 -6.72 8.51
N VAL A 49 1.72 -7.73 7.68
CA VAL A 49 3.00 -8.45 7.71
C VAL A 49 3.83 -8.22 6.46
N THR A 50 3.34 -7.46 5.50
CA THR A 50 4.07 -7.15 4.26
C THR A 50 4.82 -5.84 4.45
N ARG A 51 6.13 -5.94 4.64
CA ARG A 51 6.96 -4.76 4.85
C ARG A 51 7.31 -4.08 3.55
N LEU A 52 7.42 -2.77 3.62
CA LEU A 52 7.79 -1.95 2.48
C LEU A 52 9.25 -1.56 2.56
N ALA A 53 9.87 -1.38 1.40
CA ALA A 53 11.29 -1.08 1.31
C ALA A 53 11.51 0.08 0.35
N GLU A 54 12.70 0.66 0.44
CA GLU A 54 13.12 1.72 -0.46
C GLU A 54 12.93 1.28 -1.91
N GLY A 55 12.29 2.11 -2.71
CA GLY A 55 12.13 1.83 -4.13
C GLY A 55 10.96 0.95 -4.50
N ASP A 56 10.19 0.48 -3.54
CA ASP A 56 9.02 -0.33 -3.87
C ASP A 56 8.03 0.47 -4.71
N ALA A 57 7.39 -0.21 -5.67
CA ALA A 57 6.36 0.38 -6.51
C ALA A 57 5.05 -0.32 -6.19
N LEU A 58 4.12 0.45 -5.66
CA LEU A 58 2.81 -0.07 -5.30
C LEU A 58 1.74 0.47 -6.22
N GLU A 59 0.73 -0.36 -6.48
CA GLU A 59 -0.48 0.08 -7.14
C GLU A 59 -1.64 -0.24 -6.24
N ILE A 60 -2.47 0.74 -6.00
CA ILE A 60 -3.63 0.60 -5.13
C ILE A 60 -4.86 1.06 -5.89
N VAL A 61 -5.82 0.16 -6.00
CA VAL A 61 -7.10 0.46 -6.66
C VAL A 61 -8.18 0.41 -5.60
N VAL A 62 -8.97 1.46 -5.50
CA VAL A 62 -10.08 1.50 -4.56
C VAL A 62 -11.32 1.03 -5.30
N ALA A 63 -11.96 0.00 -4.77
CA ALA A 63 -13.20 -0.48 -5.35
C ALA A 63 -14.29 0.55 -5.07
N VAL A 64 -14.93 1.01 -6.15
CA VAL A 64 -16.00 2.00 -6.02
C VAL A 64 -17.34 1.35 -6.17
N GLY A 65 -18.27 1.90 -5.57
CA GLY A 65 -19.58 1.59 -5.86
C GLY A 65 -20.15 0.41 -5.31
N GLY A 66 -20.37 0.11 -5.47
CA GLY A 66 -21.07 -0.67 -5.35
C GLY A 66 -22.08 -1.19 -4.88
N GLY A 67 -22.31 -1.20 -4.39
CA GLY A 67 -23.42 -1.99 -4.04
C GLY A 67 -23.44 -2.72 -3.08
#